data_59a4de700563d88eed401e4add1245af
#
_entry.id   59a4de700563d88eed401e4add1245af
#
_cell.length_a   1.000
_cell.length_b   1.000
_cell.length_c   1.000
_cell.angle_alpha   90.00
_cell.angle_beta   90.00
_cell.angle_gamma   90.00
#
_symmetry.space_group_name_H-M   'P 1'
#
loop_
_entity.id
_entity.type
_entity.pdbx_description
1 polymer ?
#
loop_
_entity_poly.entity_id
_entity_poly.type
_entity_poly.pdbx_seq_one_letter_code
_entity_poly.pdbx_strand_id
1 'polypeptide(L)'
;MANNKNIFLIFSGLFVLAGFSFFLSLSTGSNGMSFVECLQVLLGNANENSELIIKSIRLPRVLAAIFIGAGLSASGCVFQAVLRNPLAEPLTLGVSGGAVFGAAAAVVLAVSTFFIPLFSFAGAFLAVGAVYALSRKKSFDSNAMILSGVAVSYVFSSTVMLIYSMSSAHQIQAAFSWLMGDLSTVDTGLLIISAVIICAGIAVLSMFGNIINVISLGEQKAQTLGINAQKYVKLIFITASLVAAVSVALCGVIGFVGLMIPHIMRKILGGNNIILIPASALGGAIFLPLCNAVSRTLFAPVILPAKIITGIASGIFFMFLLSRAK
;
A
#
# COMPACT_ATOMS: atom_id res chain seq x y z
N MET A 1 13.44 22.68 -11.29
CA MET A 1 13.90 21.29 -11.53
C MET A 1 15.01 20.97 -10.57
N ALA A 2 14.90 19.90 -9.80
CA ALA A 2 16.00 19.49 -8.91
C ALA A 2 17.21 19.12 -9.77
N ASN A 3 18.40 19.62 -9.40
CA ASN A 3 19.64 19.33 -10.10
C ASN A 3 19.93 17.83 -9.97
N ASN A 4 20.48 17.18 -11.01
CA ASN A 4 20.78 15.74 -10.99
C ASN A 4 21.60 15.31 -9.77
N LYS A 5 22.50 16.18 -9.27
CA LYS A 5 23.25 15.95 -8.02
C LYS A 5 22.32 15.87 -6.79
N ASN A 6 21.31 16.73 -6.73
CA ASN A 6 20.35 16.73 -5.61
C ASN A 6 19.46 15.49 -5.64
N ILE A 7 19.05 15.03 -6.84
CA ILE A 7 18.25 13.81 -7.00
C ILE A 7 19.06 12.60 -6.51
N PHE A 8 20.32 12.48 -6.92
CA PHE A 8 21.21 11.41 -6.47
C PHE A 8 21.38 11.41 -4.94
N LEU A 9 21.63 12.58 -4.33
CA LEU A 9 21.75 12.71 -2.89
C LEU A 9 20.47 12.29 -2.14
N ILE A 10 19.29 12.66 -2.66
CA ILE A 10 18.01 12.30 -2.05
C ILE A 10 17.79 10.78 -2.12
N PHE A 11 18.04 10.15 -3.27
CA PHE A 11 17.91 8.69 -3.40
C PHE A 11 18.92 7.96 -2.50
N SER A 12 20.17 8.41 -2.42
CA SER A 12 21.17 7.85 -1.50
C SER A 12 20.70 7.96 -0.04
N GLY A 13 20.13 9.10 0.35
CA GLY A 13 19.53 9.30 1.66
C GLY A 13 18.35 8.37 1.92
N LEU A 14 17.46 8.17 0.93
CA LEU A 14 16.33 7.25 1.04
C LEU A 14 16.81 5.79 1.19
N PHE A 15 17.86 5.37 0.46
CA PHE A 15 18.43 4.03 0.62
C PHE A 15 19.04 3.81 2.00
N VAL A 16 19.76 4.78 2.53
CA VAL A 16 20.31 4.73 3.90
C VAL A 16 19.19 4.65 4.92
N LEU A 17 18.13 5.45 4.77
CA LEU A 17 16.94 5.42 5.63
C LEU A 17 16.18 4.10 5.52
N ALA A 18 16.11 3.49 4.33
CA ALA A 18 15.50 2.19 4.13
C ALA A 18 16.27 1.09 4.87
N GLY A 19 17.61 1.10 4.77
CA GLY A 19 18.48 0.21 5.54
C GLY A 19 18.30 0.39 7.05
N PHE A 20 18.30 1.64 7.52
CA PHE A 20 18.05 1.96 8.94
C PHE A 20 16.67 1.47 9.40
N SER A 21 15.63 1.74 8.64
CA SER A 21 14.25 1.30 8.92
C SER A 21 14.13 -0.23 8.97
N PHE A 22 14.80 -0.93 8.05
CA PHE A 22 14.85 -2.39 8.02
C PHE A 22 15.47 -2.95 9.30
N PHE A 23 16.67 -2.51 9.66
CA PHE A 23 17.37 -2.98 10.84
C PHE A 23 16.66 -2.58 12.15
N LEU A 24 16.13 -1.35 12.22
CA LEU A 24 15.35 -0.91 13.36
C LEU A 24 14.11 -1.79 13.55
N SER A 25 13.42 -2.10 12.46
CA SER A 25 12.23 -2.96 12.52
C SER A 25 12.55 -4.42 12.85
N LEU A 26 13.73 -4.93 12.50
CA LEU A 26 14.21 -6.25 12.93
C LEU A 26 14.59 -6.30 14.41
N SER A 27 15.28 -5.27 14.91
CA SER A 27 15.75 -5.23 16.30
C SER A 27 14.63 -4.99 17.30
N THR A 28 13.59 -4.24 16.92
CA THR A 28 12.46 -3.92 17.79
C THR A 28 11.49 -5.09 17.96
N GLY A 29 10.98 -5.30 19.18
CA GLY A 29 9.99 -6.33 19.52
C GLY A 29 9.89 -6.51 21.02
N SER A 30 9.00 -7.39 21.51
CA SER A 30 8.81 -7.68 22.94
C SER A 30 10.11 -8.17 23.63
N ASN A 31 10.91 -8.94 22.91
CA ASN A 31 12.27 -9.29 23.33
C ASN A 31 13.22 -8.44 22.47
N GLY A 32 13.69 -7.32 23.04
CA GLY A 32 14.64 -6.43 22.35
C GLY A 32 15.91 -7.23 22.00
N MET A 33 16.25 -7.24 20.71
CA MET A 33 17.52 -7.80 20.23
C MET A 33 18.43 -6.65 19.82
N SER A 34 19.72 -6.79 20.14
CA SER A 34 20.69 -5.76 19.71
C SER A 34 20.86 -5.78 18.19
N PHE A 35 21.28 -4.66 17.64
CA PHE A 35 21.62 -4.55 16.21
C PHE A 35 22.66 -5.59 15.80
N VAL A 36 23.64 -5.84 16.68
CA VAL A 36 24.73 -6.81 16.45
C VAL A 36 24.19 -8.22 16.37
N GLU A 37 23.26 -8.62 17.26
CA GLU A 37 22.60 -9.93 17.21
C GLU A 37 21.80 -10.12 15.92
N CYS A 38 21.08 -9.09 15.47
CA CYS A 38 20.36 -9.15 14.19
C CYS A 38 21.33 -9.37 13.02
N LEU A 39 22.48 -8.70 13.03
CA LEU A 39 23.50 -8.87 12.01
C LEU A 39 24.14 -10.26 12.05
N GLN A 40 24.44 -10.79 13.25
CA GLN A 40 24.98 -12.14 13.43
C GLN A 40 24.03 -13.23 12.92
N VAL A 41 22.71 -13.08 13.16
CA VAL A 41 21.69 -13.98 12.60
C VAL A 41 21.69 -13.97 11.07
N LEU A 42 21.76 -12.79 10.47
CA LEU A 42 21.77 -12.65 9.00
C LEU A 42 23.06 -13.22 8.38
N LEU A 43 24.17 -13.20 9.12
CA LEU A 43 25.46 -13.79 8.72
C LEU A 43 25.58 -15.29 9.06
N GLY A 44 24.58 -15.90 9.71
CA GLY A 44 24.60 -17.32 10.06
C GLY A 44 25.40 -17.68 11.32
N ASN A 45 25.75 -16.69 12.16
CA ASN A 45 26.58 -16.83 13.36
C ASN A 45 25.78 -16.55 14.65
N ALA A 46 24.58 -17.13 14.82
CA ALA A 46 23.73 -16.84 15.95
C ALA A 46 23.21 -18.10 16.65
N ASN A 47 22.67 -17.92 17.86
CA ASN A 47 21.99 -18.98 18.59
C ASN A 47 20.70 -19.40 17.88
N GLU A 48 20.34 -20.69 17.92
CA GLU A 48 19.15 -21.27 17.26
C GLU A 48 17.85 -20.49 17.59
N ASN A 49 17.67 -20.08 18.84
CA ASN A 49 16.48 -19.33 19.27
C ASN A 49 16.39 -17.94 18.58
N SER A 50 17.50 -17.22 18.50
CA SER A 50 17.57 -15.92 17.84
C SER A 50 17.37 -16.05 16.33
N GLU A 51 17.89 -17.11 15.74
CA GLU A 51 17.73 -17.43 14.33
C GLU A 51 16.27 -17.71 13.99
N LEU A 52 15.59 -18.53 14.79
CA LEU A 52 14.19 -18.86 14.60
C LEU A 52 13.30 -17.62 14.70
N ILE A 53 13.50 -16.77 15.72
CA ILE A 53 12.71 -15.54 15.89
C ILE A 53 12.92 -14.58 14.71
N ILE A 54 14.17 -14.39 14.28
CA ILE A 54 14.45 -13.42 13.21
C ILE A 54 14.01 -13.98 11.87
N LYS A 55 14.40 -15.18 11.48
CA LYS A 55 14.15 -15.73 10.14
C LYS A 55 12.69 -16.12 9.92
N SER A 56 12.04 -16.71 10.95
CA SER A 56 10.68 -17.24 10.77
C SER A 56 9.57 -16.25 11.15
N ILE A 57 9.85 -15.27 12.02
CA ILE A 57 8.80 -14.34 12.48
C ILE A 57 9.07 -12.92 12.05
N ARG A 58 10.27 -12.36 12.34
CA ARG A 58 10.50 -10.91 12.13
C ARG A 58 10.80 -10.57 10.69
N LEU A 59 11.64 -11.33 10.01
CA LEU A 59 12.06 -11.04 8.65
C LEU A 59 10.90 -11.06 7.65
N PRO A 60 10.02 -12.10 7.62
CA PRO A 60 8.86 -12.09 6.74
C PRO A 60 7.95 -10.89 7.00
N ARG A 61 7.71 -10.54 8.25
CA ARG A 61 6.90 -9.39 8.66
C ARG A 61 7.49 -8.06 8.20
N VAL A 62 8.79 -7.87 8.36
CA VAL A 62 9.48 -6.64 7.92
C VAL A 62 9.50 -6.54 6.40
N LEU A 63 9.78 -7.63 5.70
CA LEU A 63 9.74 -7.68 4.23
C LEU A 63 8.32 -7.41 3.71
N ALA A 64 7.29 -7.99 4.33
CA ALA A 64 5.91 -7.68 4.00
C ALA A 64 5.62 -6.17 4.13
N ALA A 65 6.02 -5.56 5.25
CA ALA A 65 5.85 -4.11 5.45
C ALA A 65 6.58 -3.29 4.37
N ILE A 66 7.78 -3.68 3.95
CA ILE A 66 8.55 -3.00 2.90
C ILE A 66 7.81 -3.05 1.57
N PHE A 67 7.45 -4.25 1.09
CA PHE A 67 6.81 -4.39 -0.22
C PHE A 67 5.42 -3.80 -0.26
N ILE A 68 4.61 -3.99 0.78
CA ILE A 68 3.27 -3.41 0.89
C ILE A 68 3.33 -1.88 0.94
N GLY A 69 4.23 -1.34 1.78
CA GLY A 69 4.44 0.10 1.86
C GLY A 69 4.86 0.71 0.52
N ALA A 70 5.79 0.05 -0.19
CA ALA A 70 6.22 0.43 -1.53
C ALA A 70 5.05 0.40 -2.53
N GLY A 71 4.28 -0.69 -2.55
CA GLY A 71 3.15 -0.88 -3.47
C GLY A 71 2.04 0.13 -3.26
N LEU A 72 1.59 0.32 -2.01
CA LEU A 72 0.55 1.30 -1.68
C LEU A 72 0.98 2.72 -2.01
N SER A 73 2.22 3.08 -1.71
CA SER A 73 2.73 4.42 -1.98
C SER A 73 2.91 4.70 -3.47
N ALA A 74 3.47 3.74 -4.23
CA ALA A 74 3.61 3.88 -5.67
C ALA A 74 2.25 3.96 -6.38
N SER A 75 1.30 3.09 -6.05
CA SER A 75 -0.04 3.13 -6.63
C SER A 75 -0.78 4.42 -6.27
N GLY A 76 -0.66 4.89 -5.02
CA GLY A 76 -1.22 6.17 -4.60
C GLY A 76 -0.64 7.36 -5.38
N CYS A 77 0.68 7.39 -5.58
CA CYS A 77 1.35 8.40 -6.41
C CYS A 77 0.77 8.46 -7.81
N VAL A 78 0.57 7.31 -8.43
CA VAL A 78 0.01 7.19 -9.78
C VAL A 78 -1.45 7.62 -9.83
N PHE A 79 -2.27 7.18 -8.88
CA PHE A 79 -3.67 7.60 -8.82
C PHE A 79 -3.82 9.10 -8.64
N GLN A 80 -3.01 9.73 -7.78
CA GLN A 80 -3.01 11.20 -7.62
C GLN A 80 -2.68 11.92 -8.92
N ALA A 81 -1.71 11.40 -9.69
CA ALA A 81 -1.29 12.02 -10.95
C ALA A 81 -2.34 11.83 -12.06
N VAL A 82 -2.84 10.61 -12.25
CA VAL A 82 -3.79 10.26 -13.33
C VAL A 82 -5.16 10.88 -13.08
N LEU A 83 -5.63 10.86 -11.82
CA LEU A 83 -6.91 11.45 -11.44
C LEU A 83 -6.82 12.96 -11.15
N ARG A 84 -5.61 13.51 -11.20
CA ARG A 84 -5.38 14.94 -10.91
C ARG A 84 -5.99 15.37 -9.58
N ASN A 85 -6.00 14.45 -8.62
CA ASN A 85 -6.57 14.66 -7.31
C ASN A 85 -5.55 14.24 -6.23
N PRO A 86 -5.04 15.17 -5.41
CA PRO A 86 -4.05 14.87 -4.39
C PRO A 86 -4.59 13.95 -3.28
N LEU A 87 -5.90 13.77 -3.18
CA LEU A 87 -6.58 12.91 -2.20
C LEU A 87 -6.91 11.52 -2.76
N ALA A 88 -6.53 11.23 -4.01
CA ALA A 88 -6.77 9.90 -4.59
C ALA A 88 -5.81 8.88 -4.01
N GLU A 89 -6.36 7.76 -3.56
CA GLU A 89 -5.61 6.59 -3.08
C GLU A 89 -6.39 5.30 -3.35
N PRO A 90 -5.76 4.12 -3.23
CA PRO A 90 -6.44 2.84 -3.47
C PRO A 90 -7.73 2.64 -2.65
N LEU A 91 -7.79 3.19 -1.43
CA LEU A 91 -8.97 3.11 -0.57
C LEU A 91 -10.19 3.79 -1.21
N THR A 92 -10.01 4.99 -1.74
CA THR A 92 -11.08 5.80 -2.32
C THR A 92 -11.59 5.26 -3.66
N LEU A 93 -10.82 4.37 -4.31
CA LEU A 93 -11.14 3.77 -5.61
C LEU A 93 -11.80 2.39 -5.51
N GLY A 94 -12.28 2.01 -4.33
CA GLY A 94 -13.05 0.78 -4.14
C GLY A 94 -12.22 -0.49 -3.89
N VAL A 95 -10.90 -0.45 -4.13
CA VAL A 95 -10.02 -1.62 -3.99
C VAL A 95 -10.13 -2.25 -2.61
N SER A 96 -10.07 -1.42 -1.56
CA SER A 96 -10.13 -1.91 -0.17
C SER A 96 -11.52 -2.42 0.21
N GLY A 97 -12.60 -1.80 -0.27
CA GLY A 97 -13.96 -2.28 -0.03
C GLY A 97 -14.18 -3.68 -0.60
N GLY A 98 -13.73 -3.89 -1.85
CA GLY A 98 -13.77 -5.21 -2.47
C GLY A 98 -12.88 -6.23 -1.74
N ALA A 99 -11.68 -5.83 -1.31
CA ALA A 99 -10.79 -6.70 -0.55
C ALA A 99 -11.42 -7.19 0.77
N VAL A 100 -12.05 -6.27 1.51
CA VAL A 100 -12.76 -6.57 2.76
C VAL A 100 -13.95 -7.50 2.50
N PHE A 101 -14.71 -7.25 1.43
CA PHE A 101 -15.80 -8.14 1.01
C PHE A 101 -15.30 -9.56 0.75
N GLY A 102 -14.24 -9.72 -0.04
CA GLY A 102 -13.66 -11.03 -0.33
C GLY A 102 -13.18 -11.75 0.94
N ALA A 103 -12.48 -11.04 1.83
CA ALA A 103 -12.03 -11.60 3.10
C ALA A 103 -13.20 -11.99 4.02
N ALA A 104 -14.21 -11.13 4.15
CA ALA A 104 -15.41 -11.44 4.95
C ALA A 104 -16.15 -12.66 4.40
N ALA A 105 -16.30 -12.76 3.07
CA ALA A 105 -16.89 -13.93 2.43
C ALA A 105 -16.10 -15.22 2.72
N ALA A 106 -14.76 -15.17 2.64
CA ALA A 106 -13.91 -16.31 2.97
C ALA A 106 -14.09 -16.79 4.42
N VAL A 107 -14.14 -15.84 5.36
CA VAL A 107 -14.32 -16.16 6.80
C VAL A 107 -15.67 -16.79 7.06
N VAL A 108 -16.75 -16.24 6.48
CA VAL A 108 -18.13 -16.77 6.66
C VAL A 108 -18.30 -18.13 6.01
N LEU A 109 -17.68 -18.35 4.86
CA LEU A 109 -17.65 -19.65 4.19
C LEU A 109 -16.75 -20.68 4.88
N ALA A 110 -16.16 -20.32 6.04
CA ALA A 110 -15.23 -21.14 6.80
C ALA A 110 -14.05 -21.67 5.97
N VAL A 111 -13.61 -20.89 5.01
CA VAL A 111 -12.42 -21.21 4.19
C VAL A 111 -11.16 -21.13 5.05
N SER A 112 -10.19 -22.01 4.81
CA SER A 112 -8.91 -21.98 5.52
C SER A 112 -8.27 -20.59 5.43
N THR A 113 -7.68 -20.13 6.53
CA THR A 113 -7.02 -18.81 6.66
C THR A 113 -5.98 -18.55 5.56
N PHE A 114 -5.34 -19.61 5.06
CA PHE A 114 -4.41 -19.55 3.93
C PHE A 114 -5.03 -18.96 2.66
N PHE A 115 -6.32 -19.20 2.41
CA PHE A 115 -7.00 -18.71 1.21
C PHE A 115 -7.65 -17.33 1.37
N ILE A 116 -7.70 -16.76 2.58
CA ILE A 116 -8.28 -15.42 2.79
C ILE A 116 -7.64 -14.36 1.87
N PRO A 117 -6.29 -14.31 1.70
CA PRO A 117 -5.66 -13.37 0.77
C PRO A 117 -6.13 -13.54 -0.67
N LEU A 118 -6.37 -14.77 -1.14
CA LEU A 118 -6.86 -15.04 -2.49
C LEU A 118 -8.29 -14.51 -2.68
N PHE A 119 -9.18 -14.75 -1.73
CA PHE A 119 -10.54 -14.21 -1.76
C PHE A 119 -10.55 -12.69 -1.67
N SER A 120 -9.70 -12.13 -0.81
CA SER A 120 -9.52 -10.68 -0.70
C SER A 120 -9.05 -10.07 -2.02
N PHE A 121 -8.06 -10.69 -2.67
CA PHE A 121 -7.59 -10.28 -3.99
C PHE A 121 -8.70 -10.35 -5.04
N ALA A 122 -9.46 -11.45 -5.07
CA ALA A 122 -10.59 -11.60 -5.99
C ALA A 122 -11.66 -10.51 -5.77
N GLY A 123 -12.00 -10.22 -4.51
CA GLY A 123 -12.93 -9.14 -4.16
C GLY A 123 -12.41 -7.76 -4.59
N ALA A 124 -11.13 -7.48 -4.36
CA ALA A 124 -10.47 -6.24 -4.82
C ALA A 124 -10.52 -6.14 -6.35
N PHE A 125 -10.26 -7.24 -7.06
CA PHE A 125 -10.29 -7.30 -8.51
C PHE A 125 -11.71 -7.09 -9.07
N LEU A 126 -12.73 -7.64 -8.42
CA LEU A 126 -14.14 -7.38 -8.74
C LEU A 126 -14.48 -5.89 -8.58
N ALA A 127 -14.03 -5.26 -7.49
CA ALA A 127 -14.24 -3.82 -7.28
C ALA A 127 -13.58 -2.98 -8.38
N VAL A 128 -12.33 -3.27 -8.71
CA VAL A 128 -11.59 -2.61 -9.80
C VAL A 128 -12.31 -2.79 -11.13
N GLY A 129 -12.80 -4.00 -11.41
CA GLY A 129 -13.60 -4.32 -12.60
C GLY A 129 -14.89 -3.52 -12.68
N ALA A 130 -15.60 -3.38 -11.56
CA ALA A 130 -16.81 -2.57 -11.47
C ALA A 130 -16.52 -1.07 -11.70
N VAL A 131 -15.50 -0.52 -11.04
CA VAL A 131 -15.06 0.86 -11.26
C VAL A 131 -14.66 1.10 -12.71
N TYR A 132 -13.89 0.17 -13.28
CA TYR A 132 -13.51 0.21 -14.69
C TYR A 132 -14.73 0.23 -15.62
N ALA A 133 -15.70 -0.68 -15.42
CA ALA A 133 -16.89 -0.78 -16.25
C ALA A 133 -17.76 0.50 -16.20
N LEU A 134 -17.92 1.09 -15.01
CA LEU A 134 -18.64 2.33 -14.80
C LEU A 134 -17.91 3.53 -15.44
N SER A 135 -16.60 3.62 -15.25
CA SER A 135 -15.78 4.73 -15.74
C SER A 135 -15.61 4.72 -17.26
N ARG A 136 -15.61 3.53 -17.88
CA ARG A 136 -15.53 3.37 -19.34
C ARG A 136 -16.64 4.12 -20.06
N LYS A 137 -17.88 4.14 -19.51
CA LYS A 137 -19.04 4.85 -20.09
C LYS A 137 -18.86 6.37 -20.10
N LYS A 138 -17.93 6.91 -19.31
CA LYS A 138 -17.60 8.33 -19.19
C LYS A 138 -16.17 8.65 -19.63
N SER A 139 -15.62 7.84 -20.57
CA SER A 139 -14.29 8.03 -21.15
C SER A 139 -13.15 8.13 -20.13
N PHE A 140 -13.28 7.47 -18.97
CA PHE A 140 -12.31 7.50 -17.87
C PHE A 140 -12.05 8.92 -17.30
N ASP A 141 -13.07 9.78 -17.33
CA ASP A 141 -12.98 11.07 -16.65
C ASP A 141 -12.66 10.90 -15.16
N SER A 142 -11.79 11.76 -14.62
CA SER A 142 -11.30 11.65 -13.24
C SER A 142 -12.41 11.67 -12.19
N ASN A 143 -13.42 12.56 -12.38
CA ASN A 143 -14.55 12.65 -11.47
C ASN A 143 -15.43 11.39 -11.54
N ALA A 144 -15.63 10.85 -12.75
CA ALA A 144 -16.38 9.63 -12.94
C ALA A 144 -15.68 8.43 -12.29
N MET A 145 -14.34 8.35 -12.36
CA MET A 145 -13.56 7.30 -11.73
C MET A 145 -13.65 7.37 -10.20
N ILE A 146 -13.51 8.56 -9.63
CA ILE A 146 -13.61 8.76 -8.17
C ILE A 146 -15.04 8.45 -7.69
N LEU A 147 -16.06 8.97 -8.36
CA LEU A 147 -17.46 8.71 -7.98
C LEU A 147 -17.82 7.23 -8.11
N SER A 148 -17.35 6.56 -9.16
CA SER A 148 -17.52 5.11 -9.33
C SER A 148 -16.84 4.34 -8.19
N GLY A 149 -15.63 4.75 -7.79
CA GLY A 149 -14.90 4.14 -6.68
C GLY A 149 -15.64 4.27 -5.35
N VAL A 150 -16.17 5.46 -5.07
CA VAL A 150 -16.99 5.72 -3.88
C VAL A 150 -18.26 4.86 -3.90
N ALA A 151 -19.00 4.86 -5.01
CA ALA A 151 -20.24 4.08 -5.13
C ALA A 151 -19.98 2.57 -4.95
N VAL A 152 -18.95 2.04 -5.61
CA VAL A 152 -18.55 0.63 -5.47
C VAL A 152 -18.13 0.31 -4.03
N SER A 153 -17.40 1.21 -3.37
CA SER A 153 -17.02 1.04 -1.95
C SER A 153 -18.25 0.95 -1.05
N TYR A 154 -19.25 1.79 -1.25
CA TYR A 154 -20.49 1.74 -0.47
C TYR A 154 -21.26 0.43 -0.67
N VAL A 155 -21.37 -0.06 -1.91
CA VAL A 155 -22.01 -1.35 -2.19
C VAL A 155 -21.31 -2.49 -1.47
N PHE A 156 -19.99 -2.58 -1.59
CA PHE A 156 -19.21 -3.63 -0.92
C PHE A 156 -19.29 -3.50 0.61
N SER A 157 -19.16 -2.28 1.15
CA SER A 157 -19.27 -2.06 2.60
C SER A 157 -20.64 -2.46 3.15
N SER A 158 -21.73 -2.15 2.44
CA SER A 158 -23.08 -2.55 2.82
C SER A 158 -23.26 -4.06 2.74
N THR A 159 -22.67 -4.70 1.71
CA THR A 159 -22.69 -6.17 1.57
C THR A 159 -21.90 -6.84 2.70
N VAL A 160 -20.76 -6.27 3.11
CA VAL A 160 -20.00 -6.75 4.28
C VAL A 160 -20.83 -6.66 5.56
N MET A 161 -21.55 -5.54 5.78
CA MET A 161 -22.45 -5.40 6.93
C MET A 161 -23.58 -6.43 6.90
N LEU A 162 -24.15 -6.72 5.72
CA LEU A 162 -25.13 -7.79 5.56
C LEU A 162 -24.54 -9.15 5.93
N ILE A 163 -23.33 -9.46 5.46
CA ILE A 163 -22.63 -10.70 5.81
C ILE A 163 -22.46 -10.79 7.34
N TYR A 164 -22.00 -9.72 7.98
CA TYR A 164 -21.77 -9.71 9.45
C TYR A 164 -23.07 -9.87 10.23
N SER A 165 -24.20 -9.32 9.75
CA SER A 165 -25.50 -9.49 10.42
C SER A 165 -25.99 -10.94 10.45
N MET A 166 -25.50 -11.78 9.54
CA MET A 166 -25.82 -13.21 9.45
C MET A 166 -24.72 -14.12 10.03
N SER A 167 -23.63 -13.54 10.55
CA SER A 167 -22.43 -14.26 11.00
C SER A 167 -22.44 -14.47 12.51
N SER A 168 -21.72 -15.50 12.98
CA SER A 168 -21.46 -15.70 14.40
C SER A 168 -20.44 -14.66 14.92
N ALA A 169 -20.45 -14.41 16.24
CA ALA A 169 -19.51 -13.50 16.88
C ALA A 169 -18.03 -13.86 16.60
N HIS A 170 -17.69 -15.15 16.57
CA HIS A 170 -16.35 -15.63 16.27
C HIS A 170 -15.92 -15.30 14.82
N GLN A 171 -16.82 -15.47 13.84
CA GLN A 171 -16.56 -15.11 12.44
C GLN A 171 -16.34 -13.60 12.27
N ILE A 172 -17.18 -12.79 12.94
CA ILE A 172 -17.03 -11.33 12.93
C ILE A 172 -15.67 -10.93 13.51
N GLN A 173 -15.27 -11.52 14.65
CA GLN A 173 -13.99 -11.24 15.28
C GLN A 173 -12.81 -11.61 14.37
N ALA A 174 -12.85 -12.78 13.71
CA ALA A 174 -11.81 -13.20 12.79
C ALA A 174 -11.68 -12.26 11.57
N ALA A 175 -12.82 -11.88 10.96
CA ALA A 175 -12.84 -10.94 9.85
C ALA A 175 -12.36 -9.54 10.27
N PHE A 176 -12.70 -9.08 11.46
CA PHE A 176 -12.26 -7.80 12.01
C PHE A 176 -10.76 -7.80 12.29
N SER A 177 -10.21 -8.88 12.83
CA SER A 177 -8.76 -9.03 13.04
C SER A 177 -7.99 -8.93 11.73
N TRP A 178 -8.48 -9.58 10.68
CA TRP A 178 -7.88 -9.45 9.34
C TRP A 178 -7.99 -8.02 8.79
N LEU A 179 -9.16 -7.37 8.95
CA LEU A 179 -9.40 -5.99 8.50
C LEU A 179 -8.45 -4.98 9.16
N MET A 180 -8.03 -5.25 10.40
CA MET A 180 -7.12 -4.37 11.15
C MET A 180 -5.70 -4.30 10.56
N GLY A 181 -5.36 -5.19 9.65
CA GLY A 181 -4.04 -5.22 9.00
C GLY A 181 -3.00 -5.92 9.86
N ASP A 182 -2.95 -7.22 9.78
CA ASP A 182 -1.96 -8.04 10.48
C ASP A 182 -0.82 -8.43 9.55
N LEU A 183 0.37 -7.96 9.89
CA LEU A 183 1.61 -8.31 9.20
C LEU A 183 2.29 -9.54 9.83
N SER A 184 1.74 -10.10 10.92
CA SER A 184 2.39 -11.18 11.68
C SER A 184 2.15 -12.57 11.11
N THR A 185 1.08 -12.75 10.34
CA THR A 185 0.61 -14.05 9.84
C THR A 185 0.85 -14.24 8.35
N VAL A 186 1.78 -13.50 7.76
CA VAL A 186 2.05 -13.55 6.33
C VAL A 186 2.82 -14.81 5.97
N ASP A 187 2.20 -15.66 5.13
CA ASP A 187 2.88 -16.82 4.55
C ASP A 187 4.02 -16.41 3.63
N THR A 188 5.18 -17.06 3.78
CA THR A 188 6.40 -16.71 3.04
C THR A 188 6.24 -16.90 1.52
N GLY A 189 5.51 -17.93 1.10
CA GLY A 189 5.26 -18.19 -0.32
C GLY A 189 4.39 -17.09 -0.94
N LEU A 190 3.30 -16.72 -0.26
CA LEU A 190 2.44 -15.61 -0.68
C LEU A 190 3.19 -14.27 -0.65
N LEU A 191 4.09 -14.07 0.31
CA LEU A 191 4.93 -12.88 0.37
C LEU A 191 5.83 -12.76 -0.86
N ILE A 192 6.51 -13.83 -1.26
CA ILE A 192 7.41 -13.83 -2.42
C ILE A 192 6.63 -13.52 -3.70
N ILE A 193 5.51 -14.19 -3.92
CA ILE A 193 4.65 -13.95 -5.09
C ILE A 193 4.18 -12.49 -5.12
N SER A 194 3.69 -11.99 -4.00
CA SER A 194 3.22 -10.61 -3.86
C SER A 194 4.35 -9.59 -4.10
N ALA A 195 5.54 -9.84 -3.55
CA ALA A 195 6.71 -8.99 -3.74
C ALA A 195 7.11 -8.90 -5.22
N VAL A 196 7.11 -10.03 -5.95
CA VAL A 196 7.39 -10.05 -7.39
C VAL A 196 6.37 -9.23 -8.17
N ILE A 197 5.07 -9.41 -7.88
CA ILE A 197 3.99 -8.66 -8.56
C ILE A 197 4.10 -7.16 -8.25
N ILE A 198 4.35 -6.79 -6.99
CA ILE A 198 4.49 -5.40 -6.57
C ILE A 198 5.71 -4.76 -7.26
N CYS A 199 6.87 -5.40 -7.23
CA CYS A 199 8.08 -4.89 -7.87
C CYS A 199 7.92 -4.75 -9.39
N ALA A 200 7.36 -5.77 -10.05
CA ALA A 200 7.08 -5.71 -11.48
C ALA A 200 6.09 -4.59 -11.82
N GLY A 201 5.03 -4.45 -11.02
CA GLY A 201 4.05 -3.38 -11.18
C GLY A 201 4.65 -1.98 -11.00
N ILE A 202 5.48 -1.77 -9.98
CA ILE A 202 6.19 -0.50 -9.74
C ILE A 202 7.13 -0.20 -10.93
N ALA A 203 7.85 -1.20 -11.44
CA ALA A 203 8.73 -1.03 -12.59
C ALA A 203 7.93 -0.59 -13.83
N VAL A 204 6.82 -1.27 -14.14
CA VAL A 204 5.92 -0.90 -15.24
C VAL A 204 5.39 0.53 -15.06
N LEU A 205 4.87 0.88 -13.88
CA LEU A 205 4.37 2.22 -13.61
C LEU A 205 5.46 3.30 -13.75
N SER A 206 6.69 3.01 -13.34
CA SER A 206 7.84 3.91 -13.49
C SER A 206 8.21 4.13 -14.95
N MET A 207 8.13 3.09 -15.80
CA MET A 207 8.33 3.20 -17.25
C MET A 207 7.30 4.13 -17.91
N PHE A 208 6.08 4.18 -17.40
CA PHE A 208 5.03 5.10 -17.85
C PHE A 208 5.13 6.50 -17.25
N GLY A 209 6.15 6.83 -16.45
CA GLY A 209 6.30 8.10 -15.76
C GLY A 209 6.17 9.33 -16.66
N ASN A 210 6.76 9.32 -17.86
CA ASN A 210 6.62 10.39 -18.86
C ASN A 210 5.18 10.54 -19.33
N ILE A 211 4.51 9.44 -19.63
CA ILE A 211 3.13 9.42 -20.10
C ILE A 211 2.21 9.94 -18.98
N ILE A 212 2.46 9.53 -17.73
CA ILE A 212 1.72 10.02 -16.55
C ILE A 212 1.92 11.54 -16.38
N ASN A 213 3.13 12.08 -16.61
CA ASN A 213 3.38 13.51 -16.58
C ASN A 213 2.50 14.24 -17.60
N VAL A 214 2.38 13.73 -18.82
CA VAL A 214 1.55 14.33 -19.87
C VAL A 214 0.06 14.22 -19.54
N ILE A 215 -0.42 13.05 -19.04
CA ILE A 215 -1.81 12.84 -18.63
C ILE A 215 -2.19 13.80 -17.50
N SER A 216 -1.27 14.07 -16.58
CA SER A 216 -1.51 14.99 -15.45
C SER A 216 -1.77 16.44 -15.91
N LEU A 217 -1.38 16.83 -17.13
CA LEU A 217 -1.68 18.13 -17.72
C LEU A 217 -3.11 18.25 -18.26
N GLY A 218 -3.82 17.13 -18.37
CA GLY A 218 -5.19 17.03 -18.87
C GLY A 218 -5.31 16.30 -20.19
N GLU A 219 -6.49 15.72 -20.44
CA GLU A 219 -6.76 14.88 -21.60
C GLU A 219 -6.57 15.62 -22.93
N GLN A 220 -7.08 16.85 -23.03
CA GLN A 220 -6.95 17.67 -24.25
C GLN A 220 -5.48 17.92 -24.59
N LYS A 221 -4.65 18.29 -23.60
CA LYS A 221 -3.21 18.50 -23.80
C LYS A 221 -2.48 17.21 -24.15
N ALA A 222 -2.88 16.08 -23.59
CA ALA A 222 -2.32 14.79 -23.95
C ALA A 222 -2.60 14.43 -25.40
N GLN A 223 -3.82 14.68 -25.88
CA GLN A 223 -4.22 14.45 -27.28
C GLN A 223 -3.44 15.34 -28.27
N THR A 224 -3.24 16.63 -27.94
CA THR A 224 -2.44 17.52 -28.80
C THR A 224 -0.98 17.09 -28.90
N LEU A 225 -0.47 16.38 -27.91
CA LEU A 225 0.87 15.77 -27.91
C LEU A 225 0.90 14.35 -28.54
N GLY A 226 -0.19 13.93 -29.20
CA GLY A 226 -0.29 12.64 -29.87
C GLY A 226 -0.46 11.43 -28.94
N ILE A 227 -0.74 11.65 -27.66
CA ILE A 227 -0.93 10.56 -26.67
C ILE A 227 -2.41 10.22 -26.56
N ASN A 228 -2.75 8.95 -26.82
CA ASN A 228 -4.08 8.44 -26.54
C ASN A 228 -4.27 8.26 -25.01
N ALA A 229 -4.74 9.34 -24.36
CA ALA A 229 -4.89 9.38 -22.92
C ALA A 229 -5.76 8.22 -22.39
N GLN A 230 -6.87 7.91 -23.04
CA GLN A 230 -7.81 6.87 -22.60
C GLN A 230 -7.15 5.49 -22.56
N LYS A 231 -6.35 5.13 -23.58
CA LYS A 231 -5.64 3.85 -23.63
C LYS A 231 -4.63 3.73 -22.48
N TYR A 232 -3.86 4.79 -22.25
CA TYR A 232 -2.82 4.77 -21.20
C TYR A 232 -3.41 4.89 -19.79
N VAL A 233 -4.43 5.72 -19.57
CA VAL A 233 -5.15 5.80 -18.30
C VAL A 233 -5.68 4.42 -17.90
N LYS A 234 -6.31 3.70 -18.84
CA LYS A 234 -6.78 2.33 -18.62
C LYS A 234 -5.66 1.40 -18.13
N LEU A 235 -4.54 1.35 -18.87
CA LEU A 235 -3.43 0.45 -18.56
C LEU A 235 -2.80 0.79 -17.19
N ILE A 236 -2.53 2.07 -16.98
CA ILE A 236 -1.94 2.58 -15.74
C ILE A 236 -2.87 2.34 -14.56
N PHE A 237 -4.18 2.58 -14.72
CA PHE A 237 -5.18 2.34 -13.68
C PHE A 237 -5.23 0.86 -13.29
N ILE A 238 -5.28 -0.06 -14.26
CA ILE A 238 -5.30 -1.51 -14.00
C ILE A 238 -4.03 -1.93 -13.28
N THR A 239 -2.85 -1.49 -13.74
CA THR A 239 -1.57 -1.86 -13.13
C THR A 239 -1.45 -1.32 -11.70
N ALA A 240 -1.80 -0.04 -11.47
CA ALA A 240 -1.77 0.54 -10.13
C ALA A 240 -2.79 -0.12 -9.19
N SER A 241 -3.97 -0.47 -9.70
CA SER A 241 -5.00 -1.21 -8.95
C SER A 241 -4.55 -2.63 -8.61
N LEU A 242 -3.85 -3.31 -9.52
CA LEU A 242 -3.29 -4.64 -9.27
C LEU A 242 -2.26 -4.60 -8.14
N VAL A 243 -1.33 -3.64 -8.19
CA VAL A 243 -0.32 -3.44 -7.13
C VAL A 243 -0.99 -3.17 -5.78
N ALA A 244 -2.01 -2.31 -5.76
CA ALA A 244 -2.76 -2.01 -4.55
C ALA A 244 -3.57 -3.22 -4.04
N ALA A 245 -4.23 -3.96 -4.94
CA ALA A 245 -5.02 -5.14 -4.59
C ALA A 245 -4.17 -6.25 -3.96
N VAL A 246 -2.99 -6.53 -4.55
CA VAL A 246 -2.03 -7.50 -3.98
C VAL A 246 -1.53 -7.03 -2.62
N SER A 247 -1.22 -5.73 -2.47
CA SER A 247 -0.77 -5.16 -1.21
C SER A 247 -1.81 -5.30 -0.09
N VAL A 248 -3.09 -5.00 -0.39
CA VAL A 248 -4.20 -5.11 0.57
C VAL A 248 -4.55 -6.58 0.84
N ALA A 249 -4.51 -7.45 -0.17
CA ALA A 249 -4.82 -8.85 -0.01
C ALA A 249 -3.86 -9.57 0.93
N LEU A 250 -2.58 -9.17 0.95
CA LEU A 250 -1.56 -9.82 1.76
C LEU A 250 -1.68 -9.52 3.26
N CYS A 251 -2.09 -8.31 3.63
CA CYS A 251 -2.05 -7.87 5.05
C CYS A 251 -3.28 -7.12 5.53
N GLY A 252 -4.37 -7.11 4.76
CA GLY A 252 -5.55 -6.32 5.09
C GLY A 252 -5.43 -4.84 4.70
N VAL A 253 -6.37 -4.03 5.19
CA VAL A 253 -6.49 -2.63 4.78
C VAL A 253 -5.56 -1.74 5.58
N ILE A 254 -4.51 -1.23 4.93
CA ILE A 254 -3.63 -0.18 5.48
C ILE A 254 -3.88 1.10 4.69
N GLY A 255 -4.41 2.12 5.36
CA GLY A 255 -4.74 3.39 4.73
C GLY A 255 -3.64 4.44 4.85
N PHE A 256 -3.82 5.51 4.07
CA PHE A 256 -3.05 6.74 4.11
C PHE A 256 -1.57 6.66 3.66
N VAL A 257 -0.96 5.49 3.57
CA VAL A 257 0.41 5.34 3.06
C VAL A 257 0.48 5.86 1.63
N GLY A 258 -0.49 5.46 0.80
CA GLY A 258 -0.63 5.89 -0.59
C GLY A 258 -1.01 7.36 -0.77
N LEU A 259 -1.45 8.03 0.29
CA LEU A 259 -1.83 9.43 0.26
C LEU A 259 -0.71 10.33 0.77
N MET A 260 -0.16 10.02 1.93
CA MET A 260 0.81 10.85 2.63
C MET A 260 2.20 10.82 1.98
N ILE A 261 2.71 9.63 1.69
CA ILE A 261 4.09 9.47 1.20
C ILE A 261 4.32 10.15 -0.16
N PRO A 262 3.46 9.95 -1.19
CA PRO A 262 3.63 10.67 -2.46
C PRO A 262 3.54 12.18 -2.29
N HIS A 263 2.71 12.66 -1.37
CA HIS A 263 2.61 14.09 -1.08
C HIS A 263 3.92 14.64 -0.51
N ILE A 264 4.56 13.93 0.44
CA ILE A 264 5.86 14.31 1.00
C ILE A 264 6.93 14.30 -0.09
N MET A 265 7.01 13.20 -0.88
CA MET A 265 8.00 13.07 -1.94
C MET A 265 7.84 14.14 -3.01
N ARG A 266 6.61 14.52 -3.34
CA ARG A 266 6.33 15.61 -4.30
C ARG A 266 6.82 16.96 -3.80
N LYS A 267 6.75 17.24 -2.51
CA LYS A 267 7.31 18.46 -1.92
C LYS A 267 8.85 18.50 -1.98
N ILE A 268 9.49 17.34 -1.89
CA ILE A 268 10.95 17.23 -1.87
C ILE A 268 11.55 17.20 -3.29
N LEU A 269 10.94 16.40 -4.20
CA LEU A 269 11.47 16.08 -5.52
C LEU A 269 10.76 16.79 -6.68
N GLY A 270 9.61 17.43 -6.40
CA GLY A 270 8.75 18.01 -7.43
C GLY A 270 7.78 17.00 -8.03
N GLY A 271 7.10 17.40 -9.13
CA GLY A 271 5.99 16.66 -9.73
C GLY A 271 6.37 15.71 -10.87
N ASN A 272 7.66 15.47 -11.14
CA ASN A 272 8.07 14.57 -12.22
C ASN A 272 7.87 13.09 -11.84
N ASN A 273 6.89 12.44 -12.43
CA ASN A 273 6.48 11.07 -12.08
C ASN A 273 7.53 10.00 -12.37
N ILE A 274 8.52 10.25 -13.26
CA ILE A 274 9.64 9.33 -13.49
C ILE A 274 10.44 9.12 -12.19
N ILE A 275 10.63 10.22 -11.46
CA ILE A 275 11.41 10.25 -10.22
C ILE A 275 10.49 10.01 -9.02
N LEU A 276 9.28 10.55 -9.09
CA LEU A 276 8.34 10.55 -7.97
C LEU A 276 7.78 9.16 -7.65
N ILE A 277 7.52 8.31 -8.66
CA ILE A 277 7.00 6.96 -8.43
C ILE A 277 8.01 6.09 -7.68
N PRO A 278 9.28 5.93 -8.13
CA PRO A 278 10.25 5.14 -7.39
C PRO A 278 10.61 5.76 -6.03
N ALA A 279 10.67 7.08 -5.91
CA ALA A 279 10.89 7.73 -4.63
C ALA A 279 9.74 7.51 -3.65
N SER A 280 8.49 7.53 -4.14
CA SER A 280 7.32 7.21 -3.33
C SER A 280 7.34 5.74 -2.88
N ALA A 281 7.71 4.83 -3.76
CA ALA A 281 7.88 3.42 -3.40
C ALA A 281 8.90 3.25 -2.27
N LEU A 282 10.08 3.85 -2.38
CA LEU A 282 11.10 3.83 -1.32
C LEU A 282 10.60 4.50 -0.03
N GLY A 283 9.91 5.63 -0.13
CA GLY A 283 9.31 6.29 1.03
C GLY A 283 8.29 5.42 1.76
N GLY A 284 7.45 4.70 1.02
CA GLY A 284 6.52 3.72 1.58
C GLY A 284 7.21 2.52 2.22
N ALA A 285 8.29 2.03 1.57
CA ALA A 285 9.15 0.96 2.08
C ALA A 285 9.89 1.33 3.38
N ILE A 286 10.06 2.61 3.64
CA ILE A 286 10.62 3.14 4.90
C ILE A 286 9.51 3.32 5.95
N PHE A 287 8.43 3.95 5.56
CA PHE A 287 7.40 4.40 6.50
C PHE A 287 6.63 3.24 7.15
N LEU A 288 6.20 2.25 6.37
CA LEU A 288 5.37 1.17 6.91
C LEU A 288 6.13 0.25 7.88
N PRO A 289 7.40 -0.16 7.65
CA PRO A 289 8.19 -0.87 8.65
C PRO A 289 8.39 -0.07 9.94
N LEU A 290 8.61 1.25 9.87
CA LEU A 290 8.71 2.11 11.04
C LEU A 290 7.40 2.13 11.83
N CYS A 291 6.25 2.30 11.16
CA CYS A 291 4.94 2.20 11.82
C CYS A 291 4.73 0.83 12.46
N ASN A 292 5.16 -0.24 11.79
CA ASN A 292 5.07 -1.60 12.34
C ASN A 292 6.02 -1.81 13.54
N ALA A 293 7.21 -1.21 13.54
CA ALA A 293 8.10 -1.22 14.70
C ALA A 293 7.46 -0.51 15.91
N VAL A 294 6.90 0.69 15.71
CA VAL A 294 6.19 1.45 16.73
C VAL A 294 4.97 0.67 17.25
N SER A 295 4.21 0.02 16.36
CA SER A 295 3.02 -0.74 16.75
C SER A 295 3.31 -1.91 17.70
N ARG A 296 4.54 -2.46 17.64
CA ARG A 296 4.98 -3.57 18.49
C ARG A 296 5.64 -3.15 19.81
N THR A 297 6.04 -1.89 19.91
CA THR A 297 6.81 -1.41 21.08
C THR A 297 6.00 -0.49 21.97
N LEU A 298 5.05 0.26 21.41
CA LEU A 298 4.36 1.34 22.12
C LEU A 298 3.54 0.86 23.33
N PHE A 299 2.91 -0.31 23.22
CA PHE A 299 2.07 -0.92 24.26
C PHE A 299 2.45 -2.37 24.56
N ALA A 300 3.74 -2.71 24.45
CA ALA A 300 4.19 -4.07 24.74
C ALA A 300 3.72 -4.54 26.13
N PRO A 301 3.22 -5.78 26.29
CA PRO A 301 3.25 -6.88 25.32
C PRO A 301 2.11 -6.89 24.28
N VAL A 302 1.17 -5.93 24.30
CA VAL A 302 0.07 -5.85 23.35
C VAL A 302 0.57 -5.32 22.02
N ILE A 303 0.35 -6.08 20.95
CA ILE A 303 0.71 -5.68 19.58
C ILE A 303 -0.47 -4.95 18.95
N LEU A 304 -0.27 -3.67 18.63
CA LEU A 304 -1.28 -2.89 17.92
C LEU A 304 -1.27 -3.22 16.43
N PRO A 305 -2.44 -3.19 15.75
CA PRO A 305 -2.50 -3.23 14.30
C PRO A 305 -1.75 -2.05 13.65
N ALA A 306 -0.97 -2.31 12.61
CA ALA A 306 -0.18 -1.28 11.92
C ALA A 306 -1.05 -0.14 11.37
N LYS A 307 -2.29 -0.43 10.96
CA LYS A 307 -3.30 0.53 10.49
C LYS A 307 -3.57 1.66 11.50
N ILE A 308 -3.54 1.38 12.80
CA ILE A 308 -3.78 2.39 13.83
C ILE A 308 -2.66 3.43 13.80
N ILE A 309 -1.42 2.97 13.77
CA ILE A 309 -0.24 3.86 13.77
C ILE A 309 -0.17 4.67 12.47
N THR A 310 -0.38 4.02 11.31
CA THR A 310 -0.40 4.74 10.02
C THR A 310 -1.52 5.77 9.95
N GLY A 311 -2.71 5.43 10.46
CA GLY A 311 -3.85 6.34 10.49
C GLY A 311 -3.61 7.57 11.37
N ILE A 312 -3.11 7.38 12.59
CA ILE A 312 -2.79 8.48 13.52
C ILE A 312 -1.69 9.36 12.94
N ALA A 313 -0.58 8.77 12.48
CA ALA A 313 0.54 9.51 11.91
C ALA A 313 0.12 10.36 10.71
N SER A 314 -0.69 9.79 9.83
CA SER A 314 -1.16 10.49 8.63
C SER A 314 -2.23 11.54 8.95
N GLY A 315 -3.11 11.27 9.91
CA GLY A 315 -4.10 12.26 10.38
C GLY A 315 -3.42 13.50 10.94
N ILE A 316 -2.43 13.32 11.82
CA ILE A 316 -1.63 14.42 12.38
C ILE A 316 -0.90 15.18 11.25
N PHE A 317 -0.31 14.45 10.29
CA PHE A 317 0.36 15.06 9.15
C PHE A 317 -0.58 15.98 8.34
N PHE A 318 -1.78 15.51 8.00
CA PHE A 318 -2.73 16.31 7.24
C PHE A 318 -3.29 17.49 8.03
N MET A 319 -3.56 17.34 9.33
CA MET A 319 -3.96 18.47 10.19
C MET A 319 -2.87 19.55 10.21
N PHE A 320 -1.61 19.15 10.35
CA PHE A 320 -0.48 20.08 10.30
C PHE A 320 -0.34 20.75 8.93
N LEU A 321 -0.56 19.99 7.86
CA LEU A 321 -0.51 20.54 6.50
C LEU A 321 -1.57 21.62 6.28
N LEU A 322 -2.80 21.35 6.70
CA LEU A 322 -3.93 22.26 6.57
C LEU A 322 -3.75 23.53 7.41
N SER A 323 -3.18 23.40 8.61
CA SER A 323 -2.92 24.55 9.49
C SER A 323 -1.89 25.53 8.91
N ARG A 324 -1.02 25.06 7.99
CA ARG A 324 -0.01 25.87 7.29
C ARG A 324 -0.41 26.32 5.90
N ALA A 325 -1.49 25.80 5.34
CA ALA A 325 -2.04 26.26 4.09
C ALA A 325 -2.74 27.61 4.33
N LYS A 326 -2.06 28.71 3.96
CA LYS A 326 -2.63 30.06 3.86
C LYS A 326 -3.24 30.25 2.50
#